data_be13e664f5c5d98626f5cb7f76d39ab5
#
_entry.id   be13e664f5c5d98626f5cb7f76d39ab5
#
_cell.length_a   1.000
_cell.length_b   1.000
_cell.length_c   1.000
_cell.angle_alpha   90.00
_cell.angle_beta   90.00
_cell.angle_gamma   90.00
#
_symmetry.space_group_name_H-M   'P 1'
#
loop_
_entity.id
_entity.type
_entity.pdbx_description
1 polymer ?
#
loop_
_entity_poly.entity_id
_entity_poly.type
_entity_poly.pdbx_seq_one_letter_code
_entity_poly.pdbx_strand_id
1 'polypeptide(L)'
;MRTGPGAQRPVGGVRSGPDVKQQLTADEATFVEKHVRETHLRAPSADLDRYAEKDRWIIKPSGGYNAVGVLAGLDCSLSAWEKRLRLGAQNHDVIQAYAPQYATPTLRGGTAAHEDPTASVLANNREGLYLFDGKVGGVFTRCGQAHTIGEFTGRLNMGCFVVHE
;
A
#
# COMPACT_ATOMS: atom_id res chain seq x y z
N MET A 1 -10.23 -10.52 -19.46
CA MET A 1 -9.62 -9.19 -19.38
C MET A 1 -8.14 -9.39 -19.08
N ARG A 2 -7.22 -9.10 -19.99
CA ARG A 2 -5.77 -9.21 -19.72
C ARG A 2 -5.38 -8.03 -18.83
N THR A 3 -5.03 -8.32 -17.60
CA THR A 3 -4.41 -7.32 -16.71
C THR A 3 -3.02 -7.02 -17.26
N GLY A 4 -2.75 -5.77 -17.58
CA GLY A 4 -1.42 -5.34 -18.00
C GLY A 4 -0.38 -5.57 -16.87
N PRO A 5 0.92 -5.57 -17.19
CA PRO A 5 1.99 -5.89 -16.25
C PRO A 5 2.01 -5.00 -14.99
N GLY A 6 1.40 -3.82 -15.04
CA GLY A 6 1.28 -2.92 -13.88
C GLY A 6 0.23 -3.31 -12.84
N ALA A 7 -0.69 -4.24 -13.18
CA ALA A 7 -1.72 -4.72 -12.26
C ALA A 7 -1.24 -5.88 -11.36
N GLN A 8 -0.08 -6.46 -11.66
CA GLN A 8 0.50 -7.53 -10.87
C GLN A 8 1.45 -6.98 -9.81
N ARG A 9 1.10 -7.15 -8.54
CA ARG A 9 1.91 -6.72 -7.39
C ARG A 9 3.32 -7.33 -7.32
N PRO A 10 3.60 -8.52 -7.89
CA PRO A 10 4.96 -9.08 -7.96
C PRO A 10 6.00 -8.17 -8.61
N VAL A 11 5.58 -7.22 -9.45
CA VAL A 11 6.50 -6.26 -10.09
C VAL A 11 7.35 -5.50 -9.06
N GLY A 12 6.79 -5.19 -7.88
CA GLY A 12 7.57 -4.57 -6.80
C GLY A 12 8.70 -5.47 -6.27
N GLY A 13 8.43 -6.77 -6.12
CA GLY A 13 9.43 -7.76 -5.70
C GLY A 13 10.54 -7.94 -6.74
N VAL A 14 10.19 -7.92 -8.02
CA VAL A 14 11.18 -7.99 -9.12
C VAL A 14 12.09 -6.77 -9.08
N ARG A 15 11.54 -5.57 -8.90
CA ARG A 15 12.34 -4.32 -8.83
C ARG A 15 13.30 -4.27 -7.65
N SER A 16 13.01 -4.98 -6.56
CA SER A 16 13.85 -5.03 -5.36
C SER A 16 14.75 -6.27 -5.31
N GLY A 17 14.63 -7.17 -6.28
CA GLY A 17 15.43 -8.40 -6.38
C GLY A 17 16.92 -8.12 -6.66
N PRO A 18 17.81 -9.04 -6.24
CA PRO A 18 19.24 -8.87 -6.43
C PRO A 18 19.62 -8.72 -7.91
N ASP A 19 18.97 -9.43 -8.80
CA ASP A 19 19.26 -9.39 -10.25
C ASP A 19 18.96 -8.02 -10.88
N VAL A 20 17.92 -7.34 -10.38
CA VAL A 20 17.58 -5.99 -10.86
C VAL A 20 18.52 -4.96 -10.26
N LYS A 21 18.87 -5.09 -8.97
CA LYS A 21 19.83 -4.19 -8.33
C LYS A 21 21.18 -4.13 -9.03
N GLN A 22 21.62 -5.24 -9.60
CA GLN A 22 22.88 -5.30 -10.37
C GLN A 22 22.84 -4.53 -11.70
N GLN A 23 21.64 -4.23 -12.21
CA GLN A 23 21.44 -3.50 -13.47
C GLN A 23 21.24 -1.99 -13.26
N LEU A 24 21.14 -1.55 -12.01
CA LEU A 24 20.95 -0.15 -11.68
C LEU A 24 22.28 0.59 -11.61
N THR A 25 22.27 1.83 -12.06
CA THR A 25 23.35 2.78 -11.76
C THR A 25 23.37 3.09 -10.26
N ALA A 26 24.46 3.67 -9.76
CA ALA A 26 24.58 4.04 -8.35
C ALA A 26 23.47 5.01 -7.89
N ASP A 27 23.10 5.97 -8.74
CA ASP A 27 22.05 6.95 -8.45
C ASP A 27 20.66 6.30 -8.42
N GLU A 28 20.38 5.41 -9.37
CA GLU A 28 19.12 4.65 -9.40
C GLU A 28 19.01 3.71 -8.20
N ALA A 29 20.10 3.05 -7.81
CA ALA A 29 20.12 2.19 -6.63
C ALA A 29 19.81 2.99 -5.36
N THR A 30 20.43 4.17 -5.21
CA THR A 30 20.18 5.09 -4.08
C THR A 30 18.74 5.56 -4.07
N PHE A 31 18.19 5.91 -5.23
CA PHE A 31 16.79 6.32 -5.35
C PHE A 31 15.83 5.18 -4.96
N VAL A 32 16.08 3.96 -5.45
CA VAL A 32 15.25 2.78 -5.13
C VAL A 32 15.29 2.49 -3.64
N GLU A 33 16.47 2.51 -3.02
CA GLU A 33 16.62 2.26 -1.60
C GLU A 33 15.84 3.27 -0.74
N LYS A 34 15.86 4.53 -1.14
CA LYS A 34 15.19 5.61 -0.42
C LYS A 34 13.66 5.62 -0.62
N HIS A 35 13.17 5.27 -1.80
CA HIS A 35 11.78 5.49 -2.20
C HIS A 35 10.96 4.23 -2.43
N VAL A 36 11.60 3.07 -2.61
CA VAL A 36 10.91 1.79 -2.82
C VAL A 36 10.98 0.95 -1.56
N ARG A 37 9.84 0.65 -0.99
CA ARG A 37 9.77 -0.16 0.23
C ARG A 37 10.24 -1.58 -0.03
N GLU A 38 10.95 -2.14 0.94
CA GLU A 38 11.37 -3.53 0.96
C GLU A 38 10.18 -4.44 0.64
N THR A 39 10.34 -5.29 -0.37
CA THR A 39 9.24 -6.10 -0.92
C THR A 39 9.75 -7.49 -1.25
N HIS A 40 9.08 -8.50 -0.75
CA HIS A 40 9.42 -9.91 -0.94
C HIS A 40 8.27 -10.66 -1.57
N LEU A 41 8.58 -11.53 -2.54
CA LEU A 41 7.66 -12.57 -2.96
C LEU A 41 7.65 -13.67 -1.90
N ARG A 42 6.48 -14.06 -1.46
CA ARG A 42 6.34 -15.14 -0.50
C ARG A 42 6.59 -16.47 -1.20
N ALA A 43 7.70 -17.12 -0.85
CA ALA A 43 8.02 -18.46 -1.28
C ALA A 43 7.72 -19.50 -0.18
N PRO A 44 7.41 -20.77 -0.52
CA PRO A 44 7.15 -21.81 0.46
C PRO A 44 8.30 -22.03 1.45
N SER A 45 9.54 -21.86 0.98
CA SER A 45 10.78 -22.03 1.76
C SER A 45 11.23 -20.79 2.51
N ALA A 46 10.47 -19.68 2.43
CA ALA A 46 10.88 -18.44 3.08
C ALA A 46 10.81 -18.57 4.61
N ASP A 47 11.83 -18.05 5.25
CA ASP A 47 11.89 -17.92 6.70
C ASP A 47 10.75 -17.01 7.20
N LEU A 48 9.88 -17.56 8.04
CA LEU A 48 8.73 -16.83 8.60
C LEU A 48 9.13 -15.91 9.76
N ASP A 49 10.21 -16.22 10.45
CA ASP A 49 10.66 -15.50 11.64
C ASP A 49 11.04 -14.07 11.25
N ARG A 50 11.48 -13.86 10.01
CA ARG A 50 11.73 -12.52 9.46
C ARG A 50 10.51 -11.60 9.55
N TYR A 51 9.31 -12.15 9.52
CA TYR A 51 8.04 -11.40 9.51
C TYR A 51 7.29 -11.49 10.85
N ALA A 52 7.96 -11.93 11.92
CA ALA A 52 7.36 -12.06 13.25
C ALA A 52 6.89 -10.72 13.83
N GLU A 53 7.64 -9.65 13.58
CA GLU A 53 7.22 -8.28 13.92
C GLU A 53 6.11 -7.80 12.95
N LYS A 54 4.90 -8.37 13.11
CA LYS A 54 3.79 -8.16 12.18
C LYS A 54 3.50 -6.70 11.84
N ASP A 55 3.64 -5.81 12.80
CA ASP A 55 3.29 -4.39 12.66
C ASP A 55 4.20 -3.63 11.67
N ARG A 56 5.33 -4.23 11.32
CA ARG A 56 6.24 -3.72 10.30
C ARG A 56 5.88 -4.13 8.88
N TRP A 57 4.86 -4.98 8.70
CA TRP A 57 4.62 -5.62 7.41
C TRP A 57 3.17 -5.52 6.95
N ILE A 58 3.01 -5.60 5.65
CA ILE A 58 1.71 -5.71 4.97
C ILE A 58 1.78 -6.85 3.95
N ILE A 59 0.77 -7.72 3.97
CA ILE A 59 0.62 -8.81 2.99
C ILE A 59 -0.37 -8.37 1.93
N LYS A 60 0.00 -8.60 0.66
CA LYS A 60 -0.82 -8.26 -0.50
C LYS A 60 -0.96 -9.50 -1.39
N PRO A 61 -2.16 -9.89 -1.82
CA PRO A 61 -2.32 -10.91 -2.84
C PRO A 61 -1.56 -10.54 -4.11
N SER A 62 -0.99 -11.51 -4.80
CA SER A 62 -0.27 -11.30 -6.06
C SER A 62 -1.16 -10.73 -7.17
N GLY A 63 -2.42 -11.13 -7.20
CA GLY A 63 -3.46 -10.56 -8.04
C GLY A 63 -4.50 -9.78 -7.24
N GLY A 64 -5.34 -9.03 -7.91
CA GLY A 64 -6.45 -8.31 -7.28
C GLY A 64 -6.33 -6.78 -7.34
N TYR A 65 -7.38 -6.11 -6.89
CA TYR A 65 -7.57 -4.66 -6.97
C TYR A 65 -8.27 -4.14 -5.70
N ASN A 66 -8.35 -2.84 -5.53
CA ASN A 66 -9.09 -2.17 -4.44
C ASN A 66 -8.77 -2.66 -3.03
N ALA A 67 -7.54 -3.07 -2.78
CA ALA A 67 -7.06 -3.58 -1.50
C ALA A 67 -7.76 -4.87 -1.00
N VAL A 68 -8.53 -5.57 -1.85
CA VAL A 68 -9.15 -6.85 -1.49
C VAL A 68 -8.06 -7.86 -1.10
N GLY A 69 -8.20 -8.49 0.07
CA GLY A 69 -7.26 -9.46 0.61
C GLY A 69 -5.92 -8.89 1.07
N VAL A 70 -5.76 -7.57 1.09
CA VAL A 70 -4.61 -6.91 1.70
C VAL A 70 -4.78 -6.93 3.22
N LEU A 71 -3.73 -7.29 3.94
CA LEU A 71 -3.71 -7.34 5.40
C LEU A 71 -2.49 -6.61 5.92
N ALA A 72 -2.69 -5.50 6.62
CA ALA A 72 -1.64 -4.89 7.41
C ALA A 72 -1.52 -5.62 8.75
N GLY A 73 -0.30 -5.86 9.20
CA GLY A 73 -0.09 -6.53 10.47
C GLY A 73 -0.67 -5.77 11.66
N LEU A 74 -0.72 -4.43 11.56
CA LEU A 74 -1.38 -3.55 12.53
C LEU A 74 -2.89 -3.82 12.70
N ASP A 75 -3.55 -4.35 11.66
CA ASP A 75 -5.00 -4.54 11.64
C ASP A 75 -5.43 -5.95 12.09
N CYS A 76 -4.51 -6.81 12.54
CA CYS A 76 -4.85 -8.18 12.88
C CYS A 76 -4.14 -8.70 14.14
N SER A 77 -4.69 -9.79 14.72
CA SER A 77 -4.03 -10.53 15.78
C SER A 77 -2.80 -11.29 15.28
N LEU A 78 -1.89 -11.67 16.18
CA LEU A 78 -0.71 -12.47 15.83
C LEU A 78 -1.10 -13.80 15.17
N SER A 79 -2.10 -14.48 15.70
CA SER A 79 -2.58 -15.76 15.15
C SER A 79 -3.14 -15.62 13.73
N ALA A 80 -3.88 -14.55 13.45
CA ALA A 80 -4.38 -14.24 12.12
C ALA A 80 -3.23 -13.91 11.14
N TRP A 81 -2.23 -13.17 11.60
CA TRP A 81 -1.04 -12.85 10.84
C TRP A 81 -0.26 -14.12 10.45
N GLU A 82 0.07 -14.96 11.41
CA GLU A 82 0.78 -16.23 11.17
C GLU A 82 0.02 -17.18 10.22
N LYS A 83 -1.31 -17.29 10.42
CA LYS A 83 -2.16 -18.05 9.50
C LYS A 83 -2.07 -17.49 8.07
N ARG A 84 -2.11 -16.17 7.92
CA ARG A 84 -2.02 -15.51 6.61
C ARG A 84 -0.64 -15.68 5.97
N LEU A 85 0.42 -15.62 6.77
CA LEU A 85 1.77 -15.92 6.30
C LEU A 85 1.88 -17.34 5.73
N ARG A 86 1.35 -18.33 6.43
CA ARG A 86 1.38 -19.73 5.97
C ARG A 86 0.62 -19.92 4.65
N LEU A 87 -0.57 -19.36 4.54
CA LEU A 87 -1.40 -19.43 3.32
C LEU A 87 -0.78 -18.65 2.15
N GLY A 88 -0.12 -17.56 2.42
CA GLY A 88 0.45 -16.67 1.40
C GLY A 88 1.51 -17.32 0.52
N ALA A 89 2.20 -18.35 1.04
CA ALA A 89 3.17 -19.10 0.27
C ALA A 89 2.57 -19.83 -0.93
N GLN A 90 1.37 -20.38 -0.76
CA GLN A 90 0.66 -21.10 -1.81
C GLN A 90 0.06 -20.15 -2.86
N ASN A 91 -0.22 -18.92 -2.46
CA ASN A 91 -0.89 -17.90 -3.29
C ASN A 91 0.09 -16.94 -3.96
N HIS A 92 1.40 -17.13 -3.80
CA HIS A 92 2.42 -16.19 -4.28
C HIS A 92 2.19 -14.74 -3.80
N ASP A 93 1.73 -14.59 -2.57
CA ASP A 93 1.51 -13.29 -1.97
C ASP A 93 2.80 -12.47 -1.89
N VAL A 94 2.64 -11.17 -1.85
CA VAL A 94 3.74 -10.21 -1.66
C VAL A 94 3.72 -9.72 -0.22
N ILE A 95 4.86 -9.76 0.45
CA ILE A 95 5.07 -9.12 1.75
C ILE A 95 5.90 -7.87 1.52
N GLN A 96 5.44 -6.76 2.05
CA GLN A 96 6.10 -5.47 1.90
C GLN A 96 6.22 -4.79 3.25
N ALA A 97 7.35 -4.08 3.46
CA ALA A 97 7.50 -3.22 4.63
C ALA A 97 6.36 -2.19 4.66
N TYR A 98 5.66 -2.11 5.80
CA TYR A 98 4.57 -1.17 5.98
C TYR A 98 5.12 0.26 6.03
N ALA A 99 4.51 1.15 5.29
CA ALA A 99 4.78 2.58 5.36
C ALA A 99 3.64 3.25 6.12
N PRO A 100 3.88 3.80 7.32
CA PRO A 100 2.88 4.59 8.00
C PRO A 100 2.37 5.71 7.10
N GLN A 101 1.06 5.88 7.09
CA GLN A 101 0.43 6.92 6.31
C GLN A 101 0.42 8.22 7.11
N TYR A 102 0.51 9.33 6.42
CA TYR A 102 0.33 10.64 7.04
C TYR A 102 -1.15 10.84 7.39
N ALA A 103 -1.44 11.19 8.63
CA ALA A 103 -2.80 11.41 9.10
C ALA A 103 -3.06 12.90 9.32
N THR A 104 -4.22 13.36 8.84
CA THR A 104 -4.68 14.75 9.01
C THR A 104 -6.10 14.81 9.53
N PRO A 105 -6.48 15.89 10.23
CA PRO A 105 -7.88 16.19 10.49
C PRO A 105 -8.62 16.36 9.15
N THR A 106 -9.67 15.58 8.96
CA THR A 106 -10.45 15.55 7.72
C THR A 106 -11.92 15.68 8.08
N LEU A 107 -12.67 16.47 7.35
CA LEU A 107 -14.11 16.58 7.53
C LEU A 107 -14.77 15.23 7.20
N ARG A 108 -15.67 14.81 8.06
CA ARG A 108 -16.34 13.51 7.95
C ARG A 108 -17.45 13.56 6.90
N GLY A 109 -17.39 14.11 5.83
CA GLY A 109 -18.42 14.22 4.81
C GLY A 109 -19.70 13.43 5.16
N GLY A 110 -20.66 14.10 5.77
CA GLY A 110 -21.85 13.45 6.30
C GLY A 110 -22.71 12.85 5.19
N THR A 111 -22.90 11.54 5.24
CA THR A 111 -23.88 10.83 4.40
C THR A 111 -25.17 10.53 5.14
N ALA A 112 -25.19 10.70 6.47
CA ALA A 112 -26.37 10.50 7.31
C ALA A 112 -26.99 11.84 7.72
N ALA A 113 -28.30 11.93 7.65
CA ALA A 113 -29.09 13.16 7.94
C ALA A 113 -28.95 13.73 9.37
N HIS A 114 -28.17 13.05 10.22
CA HIS A 114 -27.97 13.42 11.63
C HIS A 114 -26.49 13.60 12.03
N GLU A 115 -25.55 13.51 11.10
CA GLU A 115 -24.13 13.72 11.39
C GLU A 115 -23.76 15.20 11.17
N ASP A 116 -23.01 15.77 12.12
CA ASP A 116 -22.47 17.11 11.99
C ASP A 116 -21.46 17.14 10.81
N PRO A 117 -21.76 17.85 9.72
CA PRO A 117 -20.89 17.91 8.55
C PRO A 117 -19.56 18.63 8.83
N THR A 118 -19.45 19.32 9.97
CA THR A 118 -18.23 20.01 10.40
C THR A 118 -17.37 19.17 11.32
N ALA A 119 -17.87 17.98 11.73
CA ALA A 119 -17.11 17.08 12.58
C ALA A 119 -15.82 16.64 11.86
N SER A 120 -14.69 16.87 12.52
CA SER A 120 -13.38 16.47 12.05
C SER A 120 -13.00 15.10 12.63
N VAL A 121 -12.45 14.24 11.80
CA VAL A 121 -11.86 12.95 12.20
C VAL A 121 -10.40 12.91 11.73
N LEU A 122 -9.55 12.25 12.52
CA LEU A 122 -8.20 11.97 12.06
C LEU A 122 -8.25 10.86 11.02
N ALA A 123 -7.81 11.14 9.81
CA ALA A 123 -7.80 10.19 8.71
C ALA A 123 -6.41 10.03 8.12
N ASN A 124 -6.06 8.80 7.80
CA ASN A 124 -4.87 8.47 7.03
C ASN A 124 -5.05 8.93 5.58
N ASN A 125 -3.99 9.47 4.99
CA ASN A 125 -4.01 9.97 3.62
C ASN A 125 -3.20 9.08 2.68
N ARG A 126 -3.68 8.97 1.46
CA ARG A 126 -2.99 8.34 0.35
C ARG A 126 -3.07 9.22 -0.87
N GLU A 127 -1.93 9.67 -1.32
CA GLU A 127 -1.79 10.50 -2.51
C GLU A 127 -1.22 9.68 -3.66
N GLY A 128 -1.64 10.00 -4.86
CA GLY A 128 -1.12 9.39 -6.07
C GLY A 128 -0.96 10.44 -7.16
N LEU A 129 0.13 10.31 -7.90
CA LEU A 129 0.39 11.14 -9.06
C LEU A 129 0.05 10.36 -10.33
N TYR A 130 -0.70 11.00 -11.23
CA TYR A 130 -0.84 10.52 -12.60
C TYR A 130 0.35 11.02 -13.41
N LEU A 131 1.13 10.10 -13.93
CA LEU A 131 2.29 10.40 -14.76
C LEU A 131 2.05 9.90 -16.19
N PHE A 132 2.25 10.77 -17.16
CA PHE A 132 2.20 10.46 -18.58
C PHE A 132 3.51 10.92 -19.22
N ASP A 133 4.25 9.97 -19.77
CA ASP A 133 5.57 10.26 -20.37
C ASP A 133 6.50 11.07 -19.44
N GLY A 134 6.56 10.66 -18.17
CA GLY A 134 7.37 11.33 -17.15
C GLY A 134 6.83 12.68 -16.64
N LYS A 135 5.72 13.16 -17.18
CA LYS A 135 5.10 14.43 -16.77
C LYS A 135 3.92 14.21 -15.84
N VAL A 136 3.79 15.05 -14.82
CA VAL A 136 2.63 15.01 -13.91
C VAL A 136 1.40 15.49 -14.66
N GLY A 137 0.42 14.61 -14.83
CA GLY A 137 -0.88 14.92 -15.45
C GLY A 137 -2.00 15.17 -14.43
N GLY A 138 -1.77 14.87 -13.16
CA GLY A 138 -2.75 15.12 -12.10
C GLY A 138 -2.38 14.44 -10.80
N VAL A 139 -3.13 14.80 -9.77
CA VAL A 139 -3.03 14.25 -8.41
C VAL A 139 -4.38 13.70 -7.98
N PHE A 140 -4.39 12.62 -7.25
CA PHE A 140 -5.58 12.20 -6.52
C PHE A 140 -5.24 11.97 -5.05
N THR A 141 -6.18 12.28 -4.17
CA THR A 141 -6.07 12.02 -2.74
C THR A 141 -7.23 11.16 -2.27
N ARG A 142 -6.91 10.18 -1.46
CA ARG A 142 -7.87 9.37 -0.74
C ARG A 142 -7.55 9.40 0.74
N CYS A 143 -8.58 9.41 1.56
CA CYS A 143 -8.39 9.29 3.00
C CYS A 143 -9.30 8.20 3.59
N GLY A 144 -8.98 7.78 4.81
CA GLY A 144 -9.75 6.78 5.55
C GLY A 144 -9.12 6.52 6.90
N GLN A 145 -9.89 5.91 7.81
CA GLN A 145 -9.41 5.63 9.17
C GLN A 145 -8.60 4.33 9.26
N ALA A 146 -8.77 3.42 8.30
CA ALA A 146 -8.05 2.15 8.27
C ALA A 146 -6.58 2.32 7.81
N HIS A 147 -5.70 1.42 8.24
CA HIS A 147 -4.31 1.35 7.76
C HIS A 147 -4.24 0.92 6.28
N THR A 148 -5.30 0.34 5.75
CA THR A 148 -5.44 0.01 4.34
C THR A 148 -6.60 0.80 3.75
N ILE A 149 -6.31 1.84 2.96
CA ILE A 149 -7.32 2.68 2.32
C ILE A 149 -7.75 2.05 1.00
N GLY A 150 -8.87 1.38 1.00
CA GLY A 150 -9.49 0.71 -0.15
C GLY A 150 -10.98 0.99 -0.23
N GLU A 151 -11.61 0.55 -1.30
CA GLU A 151 -13.05 0.75 -1.53
C GLU A 151 -13.92 0.20 -0.41
N PHE A 152 -13.54 -0.95 0.12
CA PHE A 152 -14.30 -1.66 1.15
C PHE A 152 -13.88 -1.32 2.59
N THR A 153 -12.97 -0.36 2.77
CA THR A 153 -12.47 0.08 4.08
C THR A 153 -12.89 1.51 4.42
N GLY A 154 -13.99 2.00 3.83
CA GLY A 154 -14.53 3.32 4.14
C GLY A 154 -13.69 4.48 3.62
N ARG A 155 -13.09 4.33 2.42
CA ARG A 155 -12.34 5.42 1.78
C ARG A 155 -13.24 6.59 1.39
N LEU A 156 -12.68 7.79 1.51
CA LEU A 156 -13.21 9.01 0.91
C LEU A 156 -12.26 9.49 -0.19
N ASN A 157 -12.80 9.95 -1.30
CA ASN A 157 -12.01 10.66 -2.31
C ASN A 157 -12.05 12.16 -1.96
N MET A 158 -10.88 12.78 -1.96
CA MET A 158 -10.73 14.18 -1.58
C MET A 158 -10.38 15.02 -2.81
N GLY A 159 -10.85 16.28 -2.82
CA GLY A 159 -10.37 17.29 -3.77
C GLY A 159 -8.92 17.66 -3.47
N CYS A 160 -8.14 17.88 -4.53
CA CYS A 160 -6.78 18.37 -4.42
C CYS A 160 -6.72 19.77 -5.03
N PHE A 161 -6.06 20.67 -4.32
CA PHE A 161 -5.83 22.04 -4.78
C PHE A 161 -4.33 22.30 -4.83
N VAL A 162 -3.86 22.90 -5.91
CA VAL A 162 -2.48 23.38 -6.03
C VAL A 162 -2.45 24.82 -5.51
N VAL A 163 -1.65 25.05 -4.50
CA VAL A 163 -1.40 26.40 -3.96
C VAL A 163 -0.05 26.84 -4.46
N HIS A 164 0.01 28.02 -5.05
CA HIS A 164 1.25 28.68 -5.42
C HIS A 164 1.57 29.71 -4.33
N GLU A 165 2.76 29.60 -3.76
CA GLU A 165 3.32 30.60 -2.83
C GLU A 165 3.97 31.74 -3.58
#